data_93befaefa71b61f858b04573867f4161
#
_entry.id   93befaefa71b61f858b04573867f4161
#
_cell.length_a   1.000
_cell.length_b   1.000
_cell.length_c   1.000
_cell.angle_alpha   90.00
_cell.angle_beta   90.00
_cell.angle_gamma   90.00
#
_symmetry.space_group_name_H-M   'P 1'
#
loop_
_entity.id
_entity.type
_entity.pdbx_description
1 polymer ?
#
loop_
_entity_poly.entity_id
_entity_poly.type
_entity_poly.pdbx_seq_one_letter_code
_entity_poly.pdbx_strand_id
1 'polypeptide(L)'
;MCVIGNPPYRGESTNKGDWIMSLMDAYKKEPGGYEKLKERNPKWINDDYVKFIRMSESMIEKNGEGVLGFITNHGYLDNPTFRGMRWHLLKTFDKIYVLDLHGNAKKKEVTPDGSPDKNVFDIQQGVAIIIGVKTKPTIQGDKRKKGTDTPLATVYHVDLWGDRKEKYAMLWEGSISSIDWTPLEIRGPNFYFFNRDWNAVDAYEAGFAVEDFLPLN
;
A
#
# COMPACT_ATOMS: atom_id res chain seq x y z
N MET A 1 8.14 12.97 -14.04
CA MET A 1 7.70 13.73 -12.84
C MET A 1 8.20 13.02 -11.60
N CYS A 2 8.60 13.75 -10.54
CA CYS A 2 8.97 13.15 -9.25
C CYS A 2 8.20 13.88 -8.15
N VAL A 3 7.53 13.11 -7.28
CA VAL A 3 6.78 13.64 -6.13
C VAL A 3 7.29 12.95 -4.88
N ILE A 4 7.90 13.72 -3.98
CA ILE A 4 8.49 13.22 -2.73
C ILE A 4 7.88 13.99 -1.56
N GLY A 5 7.59 13.31 -0.46
CA GLY A 5 7.04 13.98 0.71
C GLY A 5 6.80 13.10 1.93
N ASN A 6 6.44 13.79 3.01
CA ASN A 6 5.95 13.22 4.26
C ASN A 6 4.58 13.85 4.54
N PRO A 7 3.49 13.31 3.96
CA PRO A 7 2.15 13.85 4.16
C PRO A 7 1.67 13.68 5.60
N PRO A 8 0.81 14.56 6.11
CA PRO A 8 0.29 14.47 7.46
C PRO A 8 -0.60 13.24 7.65
N TYR A 9 -0.56 12.63 8.84
CA TYR A 9 -1.41 11.49 9.24
C TYR A 9 -2.53 12.03 10.15
N ARG A 10 -3.66 12.38 9.55
CA ARG A 10 -4.85 12.84 10.26
C ARG A 10 -6.01 11.92 9.93
N GLY A 11 -6.43 11.11 10.91
CA GLY A 11 -7.56 10.18 10.76
C GLY A 11 -8.87 10.85 10.33
N GLU A 12 -9.03 12.16 10.59
CA GLU A 12 -10.13 12.98 10.13
C GLU A 12 -9.59 14.20 9.38
N SER A 13 -9.55 14.10 8.06
CA SER A 13 -9.15 15.18 7.19
C SER A 13 -10.20 16.28 7.10
N THR A 14 -9.77 17.53 7.18
CA THR A 14 -10.60 18.71 6.91
C THR A 14 -10.65 19.06 5.43
N ASN A 15 -9.74 18.54 4.62
CA ASN A 15 -9.72 18.75 3.17
C ASN A 15 -10.82 17.90 2.50
N LYS A 16 -11.98 18.52 2.29
CA LYS A 16 -13.18 17.92 1.69
C LYS A 16 -13.60 18.62 0.40
N GLY A 17 -12.67 19.33 -0.27
CA GLY A 17 -12.95 20.02 -1.54
C GLY A 17 -13.35 19.03 -2.63
N ASP A 18 -14.28 19.42 -3.50
CA ASP A 18 -14.89 18.54 -4.52
C ASP A 18 -13.85 17.87 -5.42
N TRP A 19 -12.80 18.60 -5.78
CA TRP A 19 -11.75 18.07 -6.63
C TRP A 19 -11.03 16.86 -6.02
N ILE A 20 -10.56 16.97 -4.76
CA ILE A 20 -9.87 15.85 -4.11
C ILE A 20 -10.83 14.71 -3.81
N MET A 21 -12.06 15.01 -3.42
CA MET A 21 -13.06 13.98 -3.14
C MET A 21 -13.42 13.19 -4.40
N SER A 22 -13.51 13.82 -5.56
CA SER A 22 -13.72 13.14 -6.84
C SER A 22 -12.56 12.20 -7.21
N LEU A 23 -11.32 12.58 -6.89
CA LEU A 23 -10.16 11.70 -7.06
C LEU A 23 -10.23 10.48 -6.13
N MET A 24 -10.69 10.69 -4.88
CA MET A 24 -10.81 9.63 -3.89
C MET A 24 -11.85 8.55 -4.24
N ASP A 25 -12.81 8.84 -5.12
CA ASP A 25 -13.80 7.87 -5.57
C ASP A 25 -13.17 6.64 -6.24
N ALA A 26 -12.00 6.79 -6.85
CA ALA A 26 -11.25 5.68 -7.41
C ALA A 26 -10.80 4.67 -6.33
N TYR A 27 -10.43 5.15 -5.14
CA TYR A 27 -10.01 4.30 -4.01
C TYR A 27 -11.18 3.68 -3.24
N LYS A 28 -12.40 4.22 -3.44
CA LYS A 28 -13.64 3.73 -2.81
C LYS A 28 -14.38 2.71 -3.66
N LYS A 29 -13.69 2.08 -4.58
CA LYS A 29 -14.21 0.99 -5.41
C LYS A 29 -13.60 -0.33 -5.03
N GLU A 30 -14.35 -1.41 -5.25
CA GLU A 30 -13.79 -2.76 -5.17
C GLU A 30 -12.70 -2.96 -6.23
N PRO A 31 -11.74 -3.87 -6.00
CA PRO A 31 -10.83 -4.30 -7.05
C PRO A 31 -11.58 -4.65 -8.34
N GLY A 32 -11.07 -4.18 -9.48
CA GLY A 32 -11.82 -4.18 -10.74
C GLY A 32 -12.34 -2.79 -11.13
N GLY A 33 -12.56 -1.89 -10.15
CA GLY A 33 -12.86 -0.47 -10.37
C GLY A 33 -14.30 -0.13 -10.74
N TYR A 34 -15.21 -1.10 -10.68
CA TYR A 34 -16.61 -0.91 -11.09
C TYR A 34 -17.55 -0.73 -9.89
N GLU A 35 -17.53 -1.67 -8.95
CA GLU A 35 -18.42 -1.67 -7.80
C GLU A 35 -17.93 -0.74 -6.71
N LYS A 36 -18.86 -0.16 -5.95
CA LYS A 36 -18.53 0.61 -4.74
C LYS A 36 -17.99 -0.32 -3.66
N LEU A 37 -16.95 0.16 -2.95
CA LEU A 37 -16.33 -0.57 -1.84
C LEU A 37 -17.38 -0.96 -0.79
N LYS A 38 -17.46 -2.26 -0.47
CA LYS A 38 -18.42 -2.84 0.47
C LYS A 38 -17.89 -2.78 1.90
N GLU A 39 -17.64 -1.56 2.38
CA GLU A 39 -17.17 -1.28 3.73
C GLU A 39 -18.19 -0.46 4.50
N ARG A 40 -18.49 -0.87 5.73
CA ARG A 40 -19.45 -0.13 6.60
C ARG A 40 -18.91 1.23 7.01
N ASN A 41 -17.61 1.35 7.25
CA ASN A 41 -16.98 2.58 7.71
C ASN A 41 -15.63 2.83 7.03
N PRO A 42 -15.63 3.30 5.77
CA PRO A 42 -14.41 3.55 5.01
C PRO A 42 -13.71 4.87 5.40
N LYS A 43 -13.90 5.38 6.63
CA LYS A 43 -13.39 6.70 7.04
C LYS A 43 -11.88 6.84 6.87
N TRP A 44 -11.13 5.76 7.10
CA TRP A 44 -9.67 5.75 7.00
C TRP A 44 -9.14 6.03 5.58
N ILE A 45 -9.93 5.73 4.54
CA ILE A 45 -9.59 6.07 3.15
C ILE A 45 -9.52 7.60 2.96
N ASN A 46 -10.22 8.37 3.78
CA ASN A 46 -10.23 9.83 3.68
C ASN A 46 -9.13 10.51 4.52
N ASP A 47 -8.19 9.76 5.11
CA ASP A 47 -7.03 10.33 5.80
C ASP A 47 -6.19 11.19 4.84
N ASP A 48 -5.55 12.22 5.35
CA ASP A 48 -4.79 13.17 4.52
C ASP A 48 -3.68 12.47 3.74
N TYR A 49 -2.91 11.57 4.35
CA TYR A 49 -1.84 10.87 3.62
C TYR A 49 -2.37 10.07 2.41
N VAL A 50 -3.57 9.49 2.51
CA VAL A 50 -4.22 8.76 1.41
C VAL A 50 -4.59 9.71 0.28
N LYS A 51 -5.11 10.89 0.62
CA LYS A 51 -5.42 11.95 -0.36
C LYS A 51 -4.17 12.45 -1.07
N PHE A 52 -3.07 12.62 -0.33
CA PHE A 52 -1.79 13.03 -0.92
C PHE A 52 -1.25 11.95 -1.88
N ILE A 53 -1.35 10.67 -1.52
CA ILE A 53 -0.98 9.56 -2.44
C ILE A 53 -1.86 9.64 -3.69
N ARG A 54 -3.18 9.74 -3.56
CA ARG A 54 -4.10 9.77 -4.72
C ARG A 54 -3.88 10.99 -5.61
N MET A 55 -3.65 12.15 -5.02
CA MET A 55 -3.31 13.37 -5.75
C MET A 55 -2.02 13.17 -6.58
N SER A 56 -0.96 12.71 -5.94
CA SER A 56 0.34 12.49 -6.59
C SER A 56 0.27 11.43 -7.67
N GLU A 57 -0.43 10.34 -7.41
CA GLU A 57 -0.71 9.30 -8.39
C GLU A 57 -1.42 9.89 -9.62
N SER A 58 -2.46 10.72 -9.43
CA SER A 58 -3.19 11.36 -10.54
C SER A 58 -2.32 12.29 -11.38
N MET A 59 -1.36 12.95 -10.75
CA MET A 59 -0.39 13.80 -11.47
C MET A 59 0.56 12.96 -12.33
N ILE A 60 1.02 11.82 -11.78
CA ILE A 60 1.90 10.88 -12.50
C ILE A 60 1.12 10.20 -13.64
N GLU A 61 -0.14 9.81 -13.41
CA GLU A 61 -1.03 9.28 -14.46
C GLU A 61 -1.17 10.24 -15.64
N LYS A 62 -1.45 11.52 -15.36
CA LYS A 62 -1.58 12.56 -16.38
C LYS A 62 -0.28 12.83 -17.12
N ASN A 63 0.86 12.75 -16.43
CA ASN A 63 2.18 12.94 -17.02
C ASN A 63 2.64 11.71 -17.86
N GLY A 64 2.06 10.54 -17.60
CA GLY A 64 2.40 9.29 -18.28
C GLY A 64 3.64 8.57 -17.73
N GLU A 65 4.49 9.24 -16.97
CA GLU A 65 5.66 8.69 -16.29
C GLU A 65 5.98 9.45 -15.00
N GLY A 66 6.62 8.79 -14.05
CA GLY A 66 7.09 9.46 -12.84
C GLY A 66 7.40 8.54 -11.69
N VAL A 67 7.87 9.15 -10.62
CA VAL A 67 8.17 8.48 -9.36
C VAL A 67 7.41 9.16 -8.23
N LEU A 68 6.74 8.36 -7.41
CA LEU A 68 6.19 8.72 -6.12
C LEU A 68 7.12 8.19 -5.02
N GLY A 69 7.50 9.03 -4.06
CA GLY A 69 8.28 8.61 -2.90
C GLY A 69 7.72 9.25 -1.63
N PHE A 70 6.96 8.50 -0.83
CA PHE A 70 6.36 9.01 0.39
C PHE A 70 6.72 8.15 1.60
N ILE A 71 6.91 8.82 2.75
CA ILE A 71 6.83 8.17 4.05
C ILE A 71 5.43 8.40 4.61
N THR A 72 4.74 7.34 5.04
CA THR A 72 3.30 7.36 5.36
C THR A 72 2.98 6.47 6.55
N ASN A 73 1.78 6.62 7.10
CA ASN A 73 1.18 5.59 7.93
C ASN A 73 1.09 4.27 7.15
N HIS A 74 1.49 3.16 7.75
CA HIS A 74 1.54 1.85 7.10
C HIS A 74 0.19 1.10 7.04
N GLY A 75 -0.89 1.67 7.61
CA GLY A 75 -2.18 0.97 7.73
C GLY A 75 -2.81 0.53 6.40
N TYR A 76 -2.42 1.14 5.28
CA TYR A 76 -2.92 0.70 3.96
C TYR A 76 -2.24 -0.56 3.43
N LEU A 77 -1.18 -1.05 4.05
CA LEU A 77 -0.46 -2.24 3.59
C LEU A 77 -1.28 -3.51 3.86
N ASP A 78 -1.92 -3.61 5.04
CA ASP A 78 -2.56 -4.82 5.55
C ASP A 78 -4.08 -4.71 5.75
N ASN A 79 -4.63 -3.50 5.94
CA ASN A 79 -6.05 -3.34 6.25
C ASN A 79 -6.93 -3.57 5.01
N PRO A 80 -7.92 -4.49 5.06
CA PRO A 80 -8.82 -4.80 3.94
C PRO A 80 -9.59 -3.59 3.38
N THR A 81 -9.87 -2.59 4.21
CA THR A 81 -10.55 -1.35 3.78
C THR A 81 -9.83 -0.66 2.61
N PHE A 82 -8.50 -0.81 2.51
CA PHE A 82 -7.69 -0.18 1.46
C PHE A 82 -7.50 -1.06 0.21
N ARG A 83 -8.23 -2.17 0.04
CA ARG A 83 -8.06 -3.05 -1.13
C ARG A 83 -8.29 -2.34 -2.48
N GLY A 84 -9.25 -1.40 -2.52
CA GLY A 84 -9.49 -0.58 -3.71
C GLY A 84 -8.34 0.38 -4.01
N MET A 85 -7.75 1.00 -2.97
CA MET A 85 -6.54 1.82 -3.10
C MET A 85 -5.37 1.01 -3.62
N ARG A 86 -5.05 -0.14 -3.00
CA ARG A 86 -3.95 -1.00 -3.42
C ARG A 86 -4.13 -1.47 -4.86
N TRP A 87 -5.33 -1.92 -5.21
CA TRP A 87 -5.63 -2.31 -6.59
C TRP A 87 -5.40 -1.17 -7.58
N HIS A 88 -5.82 0.06 -7.24
CA HIS A 88 -5.62 1.22 -8.10
C HIS A 88 -4.12 1.55 -8.27
N LEU A 89 -3.34 1.52 -7.19
CA LEU A 89 -1.88 1.68 -7.26
C LEU A 89 -1.21 0.64 -8.14
N LEU A 90 -1.65 -0.64 -8.03
CA LEU A 90 -1.17 -1.74 -8.86
C LEU A 90 -1.47 -1.55 -10.35
N LYS A 91 -2.56 -0.87 -10.70
CA LYS A 91 -2.92 -0.54 -12.09
C LYS A 91 -2.17 0.67 -12.63
N THR A 92 -1.76 1.57 -11.75
CA THR A 92 -1.13 2.84 -12.14
C THR A 92 0.37 2.71 -12.34
N PHE A 93 1.07 2.05 -11.41
CA PHE A 93 2.52 1.92 -11.43
C PHE A 93 2.97 0.64 -12.14
N ASP A 94 4.25 0.60 -12.55
CA ASP A 94 4.89 -0.61 -13.09
C ASP A 94 5.61 -1.37 -11.97
N LYS A 95 6.20 -0.63 -11.00
CA LYS A 95 6.86 -1.18 -9.81
C LYS A 95 6.47 -0.38 -8.58
N ILE A 96 6.29 -1.07 -7.48
CA ILE A 96 6.05 -0.48 -6.16
C ILE A 96 7.03 -1.11 -5.18
N TYR A 97 7.78 -0.27 -4.45
CA TYR A 97 8.67 -0.68 -3.38
C TYR A 97 8.08 -0.23 -2.06
N VAL A 98 7.99 -1.12 -1.10
CA VAL A 98 7.49 -0.87 0.26
C VAL A 98 8.56 -1.25 1.25
N LEU A 99 9.06 -0.26 1.99
CA LEU A 99 9.91 -0.49 3.16
C LEU A 99 9.06 -0.22 4.40
N ASP A 100 8.60 -1.29 5.07
CA ASP A 100 7.83 -1.16 6.31
C ASP A 100 8.77 -0.89 7.47
N LEU A 101 8.67 0.29 8.05
CA LEU A 101 9.48 0.75 9.17
C LEU A 101 8.84 0.39 10.52
N HIS A 102 7.66 -0.21 10.52
CA HIS A 102 6.94 -0.65 11.71
C HIS A 102 6.78 0.43 12.79
N GLY A 103 6.99 0.09 14.05
CA GLY A 103 6.89 1.01 15.18
C GLY A 103 5.46 1.30 15.63
N ASN A 104 4.50 0.39 15.37
CA ASN A 104 3.11 0.57 15.74
C ASN A 104 2.87 0.27 17.23
N ALA A 105 2.97 1.29 18.05
CA ALA A 105 2.76 1.16 19.50
C ALA A 105 1.33 0.71 19.85
N LYS A 106 0.33 1.02 19.01
CA LYS A 106 -1.06 0.57 19.24
C LYS A 106 -1.24 -0.93 19.05
N LYS A 107 -0.51 -1.51 18.08
CA LYS A 107 -0.46 -2.98 17.86
C LYS A 107 0.51 -3.68 18.79
N LYS A 108 1.29 -2.92 19.60
CA LYS A 108 2.39 -3.44 20.44
C LYS A 108 3.36 -4.28 19.63
N GLU A 109 3.74 -3.78 18.45
CA GLU A 109 4.67 -4.46 17.58
C GLU A 109 6.00 -4.73 18.27
N VAL A 110 6.55 -5.90 18.01
CA VAL A 110 7.87 -6.34 18.44
C VAL A 110 8.60 -6.92 17.22
N THR A 111 9.91 -6.93 17.27
CA THR A 111 10.73 -7.57 16.24
C THR A 111 10.45 -9.09 16.18
N PRO A 112 10.83 -9.79 15.12
CA PRO A 112 10.62 -11.24 15.00
C PRO A 112 11.25 -12.08 16.12
N ASP A 113 12.31 -11.57 16.78
CA ASP A 113 12.95 -12.21 17.93
C ASP A 113 12.30 -11.84 19.28
N GLY A 114 11.25 -11.00 19.29
CA GLY A 114 10.55 -10.54 20.47
C GLY A 114 11.14 -9.30 21.14
N SER A 115 12.20 -8.71 20.60
CA SER A 115 12.78 -7.45 21.09
C SER A 115 11.84 -6.27 20.82
N PRO A 116 11.96 -5.15 21.58
CA PRO A 116 11.16 -3.97 21.32
C PRO A 116 11.45 -3.34 19.96
N ASP A 117 10.39 -3.07 19.20
CA ASP A 117 10.48 -2.27 17.97
C ASP A 117 10.14 -0.80 18.27
N LYS A 118 10.88 0.14 17.65
CA LYS A 118 10.71 1.58 17.87
C LYS A 118 10.34 2.30 16.60
N ASN A 119 9.36 3.19 16.73
CA ASN A 119 8.96 4.08 15.64
C ASN A 119 10.08 5.07 15.30
N VAL A 120 10.26 5.36 14.01
CA VAL A 120 11.19 6.40 13.53
C VAL A 120 10.74 7.82 13.91
N PHE A 121 9.45 8.02 14.22
CA PHE A 121 8.87 9.27 14.70
C PHE A 121 8.33 9.11 16.13
N ASP A 122 8.00 10.24 16.77
CA ASP A 122 7.33 10.26 18.09
C ASP A 122 5.80 10.15 17.93
N ILE A 123 5.35 9.09 17.25
CA ILE A 123 3.94 8.77 16.99
C ILE A 123 3.63 7.33 17.35
N GLN A 124 2.34 7.00 17.44
CA GLN A 124 1.88 5.66 17.80
C GLN A 124 1.55 4.76 16.59
N GLN A 125 1.35 5.36 15.42
CA GLN A 125 1.05 4.64 14.19
C GLN A 125 2.33 4.14 13.54
N GLY A 126 2.33 2.91 13.07
CA GLY A 126 3.43 2.37 12.27
C GLY A 126 3.60 3.13 10.95
N VAL A 127 4.79 3.12 10.45
CA VAL A 127 5.22 3.94 9.31
C VAL A 127 5.84 3.07 8.22
N ALA A 128 5.60 3.40 6.97
CA ALA A 128 6.26 2.79 5.83
C ALA A 128 6.69 3.83 4.80
N ILE A 129 7.73 3.51 4.04
CA ILE A 129 8.11 4.24 2.84
C ILE A 129 7.53 3.49 1.64
N ILE A 130 6.81 4.20 0.78
CA ILE A 130 6.36 3.70 -0.51
C ILE A 130 7.07 4.43 -1.64
N ILE A 131 7.59 3.68 -2.62
CA ILE A 131 8.13 4.23 -3.87
C ILE A 131 7.38 3.59 -5.03
N GLY A 132 6.57 4.37 -5.73
CA GLY A 132 5.85 3.95 -6.93
C GLY A 132 6.58 4.45 -8.17
N VAL A 133 6.87 3.57 -9.13
CA VAL A 133 7.56 3.91 -10.38
C VAL A 133 6.63 3.62 -11.55
N LYS A 134 6.40 4.65 -12.38
CA LYS A 134 5.70 4.54 -13.66
C LYS A 134 6.64 4.96 -14.78
N THR A 135 6.84 4.08 -15.74
CA THR A 135 7.71 4.31 -16.90
C THR A 135 6.89 4.64 -18.16
N LYS A 136 7.48 5.39 -19.07
CA LYS A 136 6.86 5.55 -20.40
C LYS A 136 6.76 4.19 -21.11
N PRO A 137 5.67 3.94 -21.84
CA PRO A 137 5.63 2.82 -22.77
C PRO A 137 6.78 2.91 -23.76
N THR A 138 7.60 1.89 -23.87
CA THR A 138 8.66 1.82 -24.88
C THR A 138 8.01 1.78 -26.26
N ILE A 139 8.40 2.71 -27.19
CA ILE A 139 7.79 2.90 -28.52
C ILE A 139 8.21 1.79 -29.50
N GLN A 140 8.22 0.54 -29.11
CA GLN A 140 8.38 -0.57 -30.05
C GLN A 140 7.35 -1.67 -29.75
N GLY A 141 6.20 -1.56 -30.40
CA GLY A 141 5.30 -2.70 -30.59
C GLY A 141 4.37 -3.05 -29.42
N ASP A 142 4.47 -2.38 -28.28
CA ASP A 142 3.60 -2.64 -27.15
C ASP A 142 2.32 -1.80 -27.27
N LYS A 143 1.40 -2.32 -28.10
CA LYS A 143 -0.01 -1.92 -28.00
C LYS A 143 -0.49 -2.40 -26.63
N ARG A 144 -0.25 -1.61 -25.58
CA ARG A 144 -1.02 -1.77 -24.32
C ARG A 144 -2.48 -1.69 -24.75
N LYS A 145 -3.09 -2.86 -24.87
CA LYS A 145 -4.49 -2.98 -25.24
C LYS A 145 -5.24 -2.11 -24.22
N LYS A 146 -6.02 -1.16 -24.70
CA LYS A 146 -7.05 -0.50 -23.90
C LYS A 146 -8.06 -1.58 -23.53
N GLY A 147 -7.81 -2.31 -22.46
CA GLY A 147 -8.60 -3.44 -22.03
C GLY A 147 -8.15 -3.94 -20.66
N THR A 148 -8.86 -4.85 -20.10
CA THR A 148 -8.74 -5.47 -18.78
C THR A 148 -7.40 -6.19 -18.50
N ASP A 149 -6.51 -6.33 -19.48
CA ASP A 149 -5.27 -7.10 -19.44
C ASP A 149 -3.98 -6.30 -19.22
N THR A 150 -4.05 -5.08 -18.64
CA THR A 150 -2.81 -4.41 -18.24
C THR A 150 -2.23 -5.15 -17.04
N PRO A 151 -0.96 -5.65 -17.11
CA PRO A 151 -0.37 -6.35 -15.98
C PRO A 151 -0.33 -5.44 -14.74
N LEU A 152 -0.54 -6.03 -13.58
CA LEU A 152 -0.41 -5.32 -12.31
C LEU A 152 1.06 -5.02 -12.02
N ALA A 153 1.31 -3.96 -11.24
CA ALA A 153 2.65 -3.62 -10.79
C ALA A 153 3.30 -4.79 -10.04
N THR A 154 4.61 -4.97 -10.23
CA THR A 154 5.39 -5.81 -9.34
C THR A 154 5.61 -5.06 -8.04
N VAL A 155 5.25 -5.66 -6.91
CA VAL A 155 5.45 -5.10 -5.57
C VAL A 155 6.64 -5.77 -4.92
N TYR A 156 7.54 -4.97 -4.38
CA TYR A 156 8.70 -5.39 -3.61
C TYR A 156 8.55 -4.90 -2.18
N HIS A 157 8.89 -5.75 -1.22
CA HIS A 157 8.71 -5.44 0.20
C HIS A 157 9.94 -5.81 1.02
N VAL A 158 10.22 -5.02 2.04
CA VAL A 158 11.21 -5.32 3.09
C VAL A 158 10.69 -4.76 4.40
N ASP A 159 10.88 -5.53 5.47
CA ASP A 159 10.63 -5.12 6.86
C ASP A 159 11.93 -4.56 7.46
N LEU A 160 11.84 -3.39 8.09
CA LEU A 160 12.93 -2.79 8.87
C LEU A 160 12.54 -2.69 10.33
N TRP A 161 12.99 -3.66 11.11
CA TRP A 161 12.79 -3.77 12.54
C TRP A 161 13.93 -3.15 13.34
N GLY A 162 13.72 -2.92 14.64
CA GLY A 162 14.74 -2.55 15.59
C GLY A 162 14.54 -1.19 16.24
N ASP A 163 15.64 -0.65 16.77
CA ASP A 163 15.59 0.65 17.41
C ASP A 163 15.64 1.81 16.40
N ARG A 164 15.30 3.01 16.87
CA ARG A 164 15.23 4.21 16.01
C ARG A 164 16.58 4.58 15.39
N LYS A 165 17.69 4.38 16.13
CA LYS A 165 19.04 4.77 15.65
C LYS A 165 19.49 3.83 14.53
N GLU A 166 19.24 2.54 14.69
CA GLU A 166 19.57 1.53 13.68
C GLU A 166 18.77 1.77 12.40
N LYS A 167 17.47 2.05 12.53
CA LYS A 167 16.60 2.42 11.38
C LYS A 167 17.14 3.66 10.68
N TYR A 168 17.52 4.71 11.42
CA TYR A 168 18.09 5.92 10.82
C TYR A 168 19.44 5.66 10.13
N ALA A 169 20.33 4.86 10.73
CA ALA A 169 21.60 4.51 10.11
C ALA A 169 21.38 3.80 8.77
N MET A 170 20.50 2.79 8.75
CA MET A 170 20.15 2.06 7.52
C MET A 170 19.51 2.97 6.47
N LEU A 171 18.60 3.87 6.86
CA LEU A 171 17.96 4.81 5.94
C LEU A 171 18.93 5.87 5.40
N TRP A 172 19.91 6.29 6.19
CA TRP A 172 20.91 7.30 5.79
C TRP A 172 21.98 6.74 4.87
N GLU A 173 22.46 5.53 5.16
CA GLU A 173 23.52 4.87 4.41
C GLU A 173 22.99 4.06 3.22
N GLY A 174 21.73 3.65 3.30
CA GLY A 174 21.07 2.79 2.32
C GLY A 174 20.65 3.52 1.05
N SER A 175 20.49 2.72 0.01
CA SER A 175 19.87 3.13 -1.25
C SER A 175 18.89 2.05 -1.73
N ILE A 176 18.05 2.38 -2.68
CA ILE A 176 17.13 1.39 -3.26
C ILE A 176 17.85 0.15 -3.81
N SER A 177 19.11 0.30 -4.25
CA SER A 177 19.92 -0.80 -4.79
C SER A 177 20.68 -1.60 -3.73
N SER A 178 20.80 -1.08 -2.49
CA SER A 178 21.47 -1.78 -1.39
C SER A 178 20.51 -2.57 -0.49
N ILE A 179 19.20 -2.43 -0.70
CA ILE A 179 18.17 -3.16 0.03
C ILE A 179 17.87 -4.47 -0.70
N ASP A 180 17.81 -5.57 0.05
CA ASP A 180 17.44 -6.88 -0.47
C ASP A 180 15.92 -7.04 -0.57
N TRP A 181 15.38 -6.56 -1.66
CA TRP A 181 13.95 -6.50 -1.91
C TRP A 181 13.35 -7.88 -2.21
N THR A 182 12.32 -8.26 -1.47
CA THR A 182 11.54 -9.47 -1.72
C THR A 182 10.34 -9.15 -2.60
N PRO A 183 10.18 -9.75 -3.78
CA PRO A 183 8.97 -9.60 -4.58
C PRO A 183 7.80 -10.29 -3.89
N LEU A 184 6.67 -9.58 -3.80
CA LEU A 184 5.45 -10.12 -3.20
C LEU A 184 4.62 -10.87 -4.23
N GLU A 185 4.05 -11.99 -3.80
CA GLU A 185 2.93 -12.62 -4.50
C GLU A 185 1.64 -11.87 -4.14
N ILE A 186 1.07 -11.17 -5.11
CA ILE A 186 -0.12 -10.34 -4.93
C ILE A 186 -1.36 -11.13 -5.35
N ARG A 187 -2.26 -11.41 -4.40
CA ARG A 187 -3.53 -12.12 -4.64
C ARG A 187 -4.74 -11.27 -4.23
N GLY A 188 -5.82 -11.38 -5.00
CA GLY A 188 -7.13 -10.86 -4.62
C GLY A 188 -7.76 -11.63 -3.44
N PRO A 189 -8.81 -11.12 -2.84
CA PRO A 189 -9.46 -9.83 -3.15
C PRO A 189 -8.77 -8.63 -2.52
N ASN A 190 -7.83 -8.82 -1.57
CA ASN A 190 -7.29 -7.75 -0.74
C ASN A 190 -6.03 -7.11 -1.30
N PHE A 191 -5.25 -7.79 -2.16
CA PHE A 191 -4.02 -7.26 -2.78
C PHE A 191 -3.03 -6.68 -1.76
N TYR A 192 -2.73 -7.41 -0.68
CA TYR A 192 -1.89 -6.95 0.41
C TYR A 192 -0.47 -6.55 -0.04
N PHE A 193 0.10 -5.52 0.62
CA PHE A 193 1.45 -5.01 0.36
C PHE A 193 2.42 -5.40 1.48
N PHE A 194 2.27 -6.59 2.04
CA PHE A 194 3.18 -7.18 3.01
C PHE A 194 3.39 -8.67 2.69
N ASN A 195 4.46 -9.24 3.21
CA ASN A 195 4.76 -10.65 3.00
C ASN A 195 3.74 -11.53 3.75
N ARG A 196 3.13 -12.49 3.04
CA ARG A 196 2.13 -13.39 3.58
C ARG A 196 2.47 -14.83 3.20
N ASP A 197 2.36 -15.73 4.17
CA ASP A 197 2.46 -17.16 3.91
C ASP A 197 1.19 -17.66 3.22
N TRP A 198 1.21 -17.66 1.90
CA TRP A 198 0.09 -18.14 1.09
C TRP A 198 -0.17 -19.64 1.23
N ASN A 199 0.86 -20.45 1.55
CA ASN A 199 0.65 -21.87 1.78
C ASN A 199 -0.19 -22.11 3.03
N ALA A 200 0.07 -21.35 4.10
CA ALA A 200 -0.74 -21.39 5.31
C ALA A 200 -2.17 -20.91 5.06
N VAL A 201 -2.35 -19.88 4.24
CA VAL A 201 -3.68 -19.37 3.83
C VAL A 201 -4.44 -20.40 3.03
N ASP A 202 -3.81 -20.96 1.99
CA ASP A 202 -4.42 -21.98 1.12
C ASP A 202 -4.81 -23.23 1.93
N ALA A 203 -3.96 -23.65 2.89
CA ALA A 203 -4.26 -24.76 3.80
C ALA A 203 -5.45 -24.44 4.72
N TYR A 204 -5.57 -23.19 5.20
CA TYR A 204 -6.70 -22.77 6.01
C TYR A 204 -7.99 -22.70 5.21
N GLU A 205 -7.95 -22.15 3.99
CA GLU A 205 -9.12 -22.02 3.09
C GLU A 205 -9.60 -23.37 2.55
N ALA A 206 -8.70 -24.38 2.46
CA ALA A 206 -9.06 -25.75 2.13
C ALA A 206 -9.74 -26.50 3.30
N GLY A 207 -9.77 -25.92 4.49
CA GLY A 207 -10.48 -26.44 5.66
C GLY A 207 -11.98 -26.23 5.57
N PHE A 208 -12.69 -26.76 6.56
CA PHE A 208 -14.14 -26.59 6.66
C PHE A 208 -14.50 -25.20 7.19
N ALA A 209 -15.45 -24.53 6.55
CA ALA A 209 -16.04 -23.31 7.08
C ALA A 209 -17.06 -23.63 8.19
N VAL A 210 -17.22 -22.72 9.16
CA VAL A 210 -18.23 -22.90 10.23
C VAL A 210 -19.65 -23.01 9.66
N GLU A 211 -19.93 -22.31 8.57
CA GLU A 211 -21.21 -22.34 7.84
C GLU A 211 -21.52 -23.70 7.17
N ASP A 212 -20.49 -24.54 6.93
CA ASP A 212 -20.71 -25.92 6.43
C ASP A 212 -21.35 -26.82 7.51
N PHE A 213 -21.14 -26.50 8.78
CA PHE A 213 -21.69 -27.24 9.92
C PHE A 213 -22.89 -26.56 10.57
N LEU A 214 -22.94 -25.26 10.53
CA LEU A 214 -23.97 -24.42 11.17
C LEU A 214 -24.47 -23.40 10.13
N PRO A 215 -25.36 -23.83 9.18
CA PRO A 215 -25.93 -22.89 8.23
C PRO A 215 -26.70 -21.80 8.99
N LEU A 216 -26.26 -20.56 8.84
CA LEU A 216 -26.95 -19.40 9.38
C LEU A 216 -28.22 -19.17 8.56
N ASN A 217 -29.38 -19.45 9.17
CA ASN A 217 -30.70 -19.15 8.61
C ASN A 217 -30.97 -17.63 8.63
#